data_d5a1e71e695513b8df9713c4ad0c3df5
#
_entry.id   d5a1e71e695513b8df9713c4ad0c3df5
#
_cell.length_a   1.000
_cell.length_b   1.000
_cell.length_c   1.000
_cell.angle_alpha   90.00
_cell.angle_beta   90.00
_cell.angle_gamma   90.00
#
_symmetry.space_group_name_H-M   'P 1'
#
loop_
_entity.id
_entity.type
_entity.pdbx_description
1 polymer ?
#
loop_
_entity_poly.entity_id
_entity_poly.type
_entity_poly.pdbx_seq_one_letter_code
_entity_poly.pdbx_strand_id
1 'polypeptide(L)'
;MIGGDLHLQEADAVITPANNRLSGREGIDALIHNAAGEELRGFCREVSVEQRKTNLPPCPVTTNIISKPYNLGKQFKKIIHVVSPDCRRPNQDESRRTLLPETYDNLFATLKDLKKVKTIAAPPLSMGIFAYPHREGARLTLECLLGYLDGEEDPGITEYNLIVKERNFINNMRTVY
;
A
#
# COMPACT_ATOMS: atom_id res chain seq x y z
N MET A 1 5.65 6.47 12.94
CA MET A 1 6.33 6.80 11.65
C MET A 1 7.82 6.50 11.79
N ILE A 2 8.37 5.72 10.86
CA ILE A 2 9.76 5.22 10.90
C ILE A 2 10.46 5.66 9.61
N GLY A 3 11.71 6.15 9.74
CA GLY A 3 12.56 6.46 8.60
C GLY A 3 13.27 5.22 8.09
N GLY A 4 13.38 5.05 6.77
CA GLY A 4 14.16 3.96 6.19
C GLY A 4 13.59 3.37 4.90
N ASP A 5 14.20 2.28 4.46
CA ASP A 5 13.77 1.53 3.29
C ASP A 5 12.75 0.44 3.69
N LEU A 6 11.63 0.40 2.99
CA LEU A 6 10.49 -0.47 3.32
C LEU A 6 10.86 -1.96 3.29
N HIS A 7 11.62 -2.41 2.28
CA HIS A 7 12.01 -3.82 2.11
C HIS A 7 13.02 -4.33 3.15
N LEU A 8 13.57 -3.43 3.98
CA LEU A 8 14.47 -3.76 5.09
C LEU A 8 13.78 -3.76 6.46
N GLN A 9 12.49 -3.46 6.51
CA GLN A 9 11.71 -3.50 7.76
C GLN A 9 11.33 -4.93 8.12
N GLU A 10 10.89 -5.11 9.37
CA GLU A 10 10.31 -6.36 9.86
C GLU A 10 8.88 -6.09 10.33
N ALA A 11 7.93 -6.89 9.87
CA ALA A 11 6.53 -6.85 10.25
C ALA A 11 5.81 -8.13 9.80
N ASP A 12 4.58 -8.35 10.25
CA ASP A 12 3.80 -9.48 9.76
C ASP A 12 3.44 -9.32 8.29
N ALA A 13 3.12 -8.09 7.87
CA ALA A 13 2.89 -7.81 6.45
C ALA A 13 3.54 -6.51 6.00
N VAL A 14 3.97 -6.49 4.74
CA VAL A 14 4.41 -5.29 4.03
C VAL A 14 3.37 -4.89 3.00
N ILE A 15 3.05 -3.60 2.94
CA ILE A 15 2.19 -3.03 1.91
C ILE A 15 3.08 -2.46 0.80
N THR A 16 2.89 -2.93 -0.43
CA THR A 16 3.57 -2.39 -1.60
C THR A 16 2.61 -1.56 -2.46
N PRO A 17 2.99 -0.31 -2.82
CA PRO A 17 2.17 0.58 -3.64
C PRO A 17 2.25 0.13 -5.11
N ALA A 18 1.39 -0.80 -5.48
CA ALA A 18 1.35 -1.40 -6.81
C ALA A 18 0.61 -0.53 -7.83
N ASN A 19 0.84 -0.78 -9.12
CA ASN A 19 -0.04 -0.31 -10.18
C ASN A 19 -1.08 -1.38 -10.54
N ASN A 20 -2.12 -0.99 -11.27
CA ASN A 20 -3.22 -1.88 -11.63
C ASN A 20 -2.83 -3.06 -12.53
N ARG A 21 -1.61 -3.07 -13.09
CA ARG A 21 -1.03 -4.17 -13.87
C ARG A 21 -0.14 -5.10 -13.05
N LEU A 22 0.11 -4.76 -11.77
CA LEU A 22 1.03 -5.48 -10.87
C LEU A 22 2.44 -5.65 -11.48
N SER A 23 2.92 -4.61 -12.16
CA SER A 23 4.15 -4.75 -12.98
C SER A 23 5.44 -4.82 -12.15
N GLY A 24 5.46 -4.28 -10.93
CA GLY A 24 6.64 -4.28 -10.07
C GLY A 24 7.88 -3.60 -10.68
N ARG A 25 7.68 -2.55 -11.50
CA ARG A 25 8.76 -1.95 -12.29
C ARG A 25 9.21 -0.59 -11.80
N GLU A 26 8.46 0.08 -10.94
CA GLU A 26 8.70 1.46 -10.58
C GLU A 26 8.65 1.67 -9.05
N GLY A 27 9.44 2.62 -8.56
CA GLY A 27 9.40 3.10 -7.19
C GLY A 27 9.62 2.03 -6.12
N ILE A 28 8.89 2.14 -5.03
CA ILE A 28 8.96 1.22 -3.88
C ILE A 28 8.50 -0.20 -4.30
N ASP A 29 7.51 -0.30 -5.18
CA ASP A 29 7.02 -1.60 -5.68
C ASP A 29 8.13 -2.39 -6.38
N ALA A 30 8.98 -1.71 -7.17
CA ALA A 30 10.14 -2.35 -7.80
C ALA A 30 11.17 -2.87 -6.77
N LEU A 31 11.38 -2.15 -5.66
CA LEU A 31 12.28 -2.59 -4.59
C LEU A 31 11.75 -3.86 -3.90
N ILE A 32 10.46 -3.90 -3.61
CA ILE A 32 9.80 -5.08 -3.03
C ILE A 32 9.88 -6.27 -4.00
N HIS A 33 9.56 -6.06 -5.29
CA HIS A 33 9.64 -7.12 -6.31
C HIS A 33 11.08 -7.66 -6.50
N ASN A 34 12.08 -6.78 -6.49
CA ASN A 34 13.48 -7.19 -6.61
C ASN A 34 13.95 -7.99 -5.39
N ALA A 35 13.55 -7.57 -4.20
CA ALA A 35 13.91 -8.25 -2.96
C ALA A 35 13.16 -9.58 -2.78
N ALA A 36 11.89 -9.65 -3.15
CA ALA A 36 11.07 -10.86 -3.09
C ALA A 36 11.44 -11.91 -4.15
N GLY A 37 12.00 -11.48 -5.29
CA GLY A 37 12.51 -12.35 -6.32
C GLY A 37 11.51 -12.72 -7.43
N GLU A 38 11.92 -13.64 -8.31
CA GLU A 38 11.18 -13.99 -9.52
C GLU A 38 9.86 -14.72 -9.25
N GLU A 39 9.73 -15.41 -8.14
CA GLU A 39 8.49 -16.09 -7.77
C GLU A 39 7.34 -15.08 -7.54
N LEU A 40 7.62 -13.90 -6.94
CA LEU A 40 6.63 -12.84 -6.83
C LEU A 40 6.18 -12.34 -8.21
N ARG A 41 7.12 -12.16 -9.14
CA ARG A 41 6.80 -11.78 -10.52
C ARG A 41 5.97 -12.85 -11.23
N GLY A 42 6.24 -14.13 -10.97
CA GLY A 42 5.44 -15.27 -11.42
C GLY A 42 3.99 -15.17 -10.96
N PHE A 43 3.77 -14.99 -9.65
CA PHE A 43 2.46 -14.78 -9.06
C PHE A 43 1.69 -13.62 -9.72
N CYS A 44 2.32 -12.46 -9.88
CA CYS A 44 1.68 -11.30 -10.52
C CYS A 44 1.31 -11.56 -11.99
N ARG A 45 2.13 -12.34 -12.72
CA ARG A 45 1.80 -12.76 -14.09
C ARG A 45 0.59 -13.71 -14.12
N GLU A 46 0.50 -14.66 -13.21
CA GLU A 46 -0.64 -15.60 -13.09
C GLU A 46 -1.94 -14.85 -12.82
N VAL A 47 -1.94 -13.91 -11.85
CA VAL A 47 -3.09 -13.02 -11.58
C VAL A 47 -3.47 -12.23 -12.84
N SER A 48 -2.48 -11.70 -13.56
CA SER A 48 -2.72 -10.94 -14.80
C SER A 48 -3.35 -11.79 -15.92
N VAL A 49 -2.95 -13.04 -16.04
CA VAL A 49 -3.53 -13.98 -17.02
C VAL A 49 -4.97 -14.32 -16.65
N GLU A 50 -5.24 -14.60 -15.40
CA GLU A 50 -6.59 -14.94 -14.93
C GLU A 50 -7.57 -13.78 -15.11
N GLN A 51 -7.16 -12.56 -14.75
CA GLN A 51 -8.01 -11.37 -14.88
C GLN A 51 -8.28 -10.94 -16.34
N ARG A 52 -7.45 -11.32 -17.29
CA ARG A 52 -7.74 -11.07 -18.74
C ARG A 52 -9.08 -11.66 -19.19
N LYS A 53 -9.55 -12.71 -18.53
CA LYS A 53 -10.84 -13.34 -18.82
C LYS A 53 -12.03 -12.46 -18.45
N THR A 54 -11.84 -11.48 -17.58
CA THR A 54 -12.89 -10.61 -17.02
C THR A 54 -12.95 -9.22 -17.66
N ASN A 55 -12.03 -8.88 -18.57
CA ASN A 55 -11.81 -7.52 -19.11
C ASN A 55 -11.50 -6.46 -18.04
N LEU A 56 -11.13 -6.88 -16.83
CA LEU A 56 -10.70 -5.98 -15.74
C LEU A 56 -9.16 -5.97 -15.64
N PRO A 57 -8.57 -4.90 -15.10
CA PRO A 57 -7.14 -4.92 -14.80
C PRO A 57 -6.83 -5.97 -13.73
N PRO A 58 -5.59 -6.48 -13.67
CA PRO A 58 -5.16 -7.47 -12.68
C PRO A 58 -5.49 -7.11 -11.24
N CYS A 59 -5.35 -5.85 -10.88
CA CYS A 59 -5.78 -5.29 -9.60
C CYS A 59 -6.37 -3.90 -9.86
N PRO A 60 -7.69 -3.73 -9.81
CA PRO A 60 -8.33 -2.43 -9.99
C PRO A 60 -7.88 -1.39 -8.97
N VAL A 61 -8.01 -0.09 -9.31
CA VAL A 61 -7.76 1.01 -8.36
C VAL A 61 -8.69 0.85 -7.15
N THR A 62 -8.21 1.22 -5.96
CA THR A 62 -8.80 1.04 -4.63
C THR A 62 -8.78 -0.39 -4.09
N THR A 63 -8.40 -1.39 -4.90
CA THR A 63 -8.35 -2.78 -4.45
C THR A 63 -6.95 -3.22 -4.06
N ASN A 64 -6.86 -4.39 -3.46
CA ASN A 64 -5.61 -5.01 -3.08
C ASN A 64 -5.63 -6.52 -3.30
N ILE A 65 -4.46 -7.12 -3.43
CA ILE A 65 -4.25 -8.57 -3.46
C ILE A 65 -3.12 -8.96 -2.53
N ILE A 66 -3.15 -10.20 -2.06
CA ILE A 66 -2.19 -10.72 -1.10
C ILE A 66 -1.35 -11.82 -1.76
N SER A 67 -0.05 -11.74 -1.58
CA SER A 67 0.89 -12.79 -1.97
C SER A 67 1.72 -13.32 -0.79
N LYS A 68 2.44 -14.41 -1.03
CA LYS A 68 3.50 -14.89 -0.16
C LYS A 68 4.67 -13.89 -0.17
N PRO A 69 5.51 -13.87 0.88
CA PRO A 69 6.66 -12.97 0.94
C PRO A 69 7.87 -13.45 0.12
N TYR A 70 7.88 -14.72 -0.32
CA TYR A 70 8.97 -15.34 -1.07
C TYR A 70 10.33 -15.12 -0.40
N ASN A 71 11.34 -14.52 -1.08
CA ASN A 71 12.64 -14.25 -0.50
C ASN A 71 12.62 -13.27 0.68
N LEU A 72 11.52 -12.53 0.87
CA LEU A 72 11.31 -11.66 2.03
C LEU A 72 10.72 -12.40 3.25
N GLY A 73 10.69 -13.73 3.24
CA GLY A 73 10.07 -14.54 4.29
C GLY A 73 10.73 -14.46 5.68
N LYS A 74 11.93 -13.88 5.78
CA LYS A 74 12.56 -13.57 7.07
C LYS A 74 12.00 -12.31 7.71
N GLN A 75 11.60 -11.32 6.90
CA GLN A 75 11.11 -10.02 7.34
C GLN A 75 9.58 -9.97 7.44
N PHE A 76 8.88 -10.66 6.52
CA PHE A 76 7.42 -10.57 6.39
C PHE A 76 6.78 -11.94 6.24
N LYS A 77 5.53 -12.06 6.67
CA LYS A 77 4.67 -13.25 6.44
C LYS A 77 3.82 -13.09 5.18
N LYS A 78 3.50 -11.84 4.78
CA LYS A 78 2.65 -11.49 3.63
C LYS A 78 3.15 -10.22 2.93
N ILE A 79 2.88 -10.15 1.62
CA ILE A 79 2.95 -8.91 0.84
C ILE A 79 1.52 -8.56 0.41
N ILE A 80 1.09 -7.32 0.66
CA ILE A 80 -0.21 -6.79 0.26
C ILE A 80 0.04 -5.75 -0.82
N HIS A 81 -0.39 -6.07 -2.05
CA HIS A 81 -0.28 -5.18 -3.20
C HIS A 81 -1.49 -4.28 -3.23
N VAL A 82 -1.31 -3.00 -2.97
CA VAL A 82 -2.39 -2.00 -2.91
C VAL A 82 -2.30 -1.08 -4.12
N VAL A 83 -3.39 -0.98 -4.88
CA VAL A 83 -3.48 -0.06 -6.02
C VAL A 83 -4.24 1.19 -5.60
N SER A 84 -3.50 2.24 -5.35
CA SER A 84 -4.03 3.56 -4.97
C SER A 84 -4.14 4.49 -6.19
N PRO A 85 -4.87 5.63 -6.09
CA PRO A 85 -5.11 6.53 -7.22
C PRO A 85 -3.83 7.13 -7.79
N ASP A 86 -3.75 7.18 -9.13
CA ASP A 86 -2.68 7.83 -9.89
C ASP A 86 -3.09 9.27 -10.25
N CYS A 87 -2.45 10.26 -9.64
CA CYS A 87 -2.76 11.68 -9.76
C CYS A 87 -1.83 12.46 -10.72
N ARG A 88 -1.09 11.79 -11.57
CA ARG A 88 -0.17 12.44 -12.54
C ARG A 88 -0.88 13.24 -13.65
N ARG A 89 -2.18 13.03 -13.85
CA ARG A 89 -2.97 13.73 -14.87
C ARG A 89 -3.90 14.75 -14.23
N PRO A 90 -3.76 16.07 -14.49
CA PRO A 90 -4.45 17.13 -13.74
C PRO A 90 -6.00 17.12 -13.88
N ASN A 91 -6.53 16.66 -15.02
CA ASN A 91 -7.97 16.75 -15.31
C ASN A 91 -8.86 15.72 -14.60
N GLN A 92 -8.33 14.97 -13.64
CA GLN A 92 -9.06 13.92 -12.91
C GLN A 92 -8.95 14.08 -11.39
N ASP A 93 -8.57 15.26 -10.89
CA ASP A 93 -8.18 15.47 -9.50
C ASP A 93 -9.32 15.22 -8.49
N GLU A 94 -10.54 15.65 -8.77
CA GLU A 94 -11.62 15.59 -7.78
C GLU A 94 -12.14 14.16 -7.55
N SER A 95 -12.30 13.38 -8.62
CA SER A 95 -12.69 11.97 -8.50
C SER A 95 -11.60 11.11 -7.82
N ARG A 96 -10.34 11.50 -7.94
CA ARG A 96 -9.21 10.77 -7.33
C ARG A 96 -9.06 11.02 -5.84
N ARG A 97 -9.49 12.18 -5.34
CA ARG A 97 -9.44 12.53 -3.92
C ARG A 97 -10.35 11.64 -3.08
N THR A 98 -11.45 11.18 -3.62
CA THR A 98 -12.34 10.22 -2.97
C THR A 98 -11.78 8.80 -2.98
N LEU A 99 -10.96 8.45 -3.97
CA LEU A 99 -10.41 7.11 -4.12
C LEU A 99 -9.30 6.77 -3.10
N LEU A 100 -8.60 7.75 -2.55
CA LEU A 100 -7.57 7.46 -1.54
C LEU A 100 -8.17 6.99 -0.20
N PRO A 101 -9.18 7.64 0.38
CA PRO A 101 -9.92 7.09 1.52
C PRO A 101 -10.51 5.71 1.24
N GLU A 102 -11.17 5.51 0.10
CA GLU A 102 -11.70 4.20 -0.31
C GLU A 102 -10.61 3.12 -0.38
N THR A 103 -9.40 3.49 -0.84
CA THR A 103 -8.25 2.58 -0.86
C THR A 103 -7.87 2.14 0.56
N TYR A 104 -7.88 3.06 1.53
CA TYR A 104 -7.61 2.72 2.93
C TYR A 104 -8.72 1.88 3.54
N ASP A 105 -9.99 2.18 3.27
CA ASP A 105 -11.14 1.42 3.77
C ASP A 105 -11.06 -0.04 3.30
N ASN A 106 -10.81 -0.27 2.01
CA ASN A 106 -10.64 -1.61 1.43
C ASN A 106 -9.39 -2.33 1.99
N LEU A 107 -8.31 -1.60 2.23
CA LEU A 107 -7.11 -2.15 2.88
C LEU A 107 -7.42 -2.59 4.31
N PHE A 108 -8.09 -1.77 5.10
CA PHE A 108 -8.43 -2.10 6.48
C PHE A 108 -9.40 -3.26 6.57
N ALA A 109 -10.39 -3.34 5.68
CA ALA A 109 -11.26 -4.51 5.57
C ALA A 109 -10.44 -5.80 5.34
N THR A 110 -9.45 -5.74 4.43
CA THR A 110 -8.54 -6.87 4.17
C THR A 110 -7.69 -7.22 5.40
N LEU A 111 -7.14 -6.23 6.11
CA LEU A 111 -6.33 -6.46 7.31
C LEU A 111 -7.15 -7.10 8.43
N LYS A 112 -8.40 -6.73 8.59
CA LYS A 112 -9.34 -7.29 9.57
C LYS A 112 -9.56 -8.80 9.35
N ASP A 113 -9.59 -9.24 8.10
CA ASP A 113 -9.72 -10.66 7.74
C ASP A 113 -8.42 -11.47 7.96
N LEU A 114 -7.28 -10.80 8.04
CA LEU A 114 -5.97 -11.41 8.20
C LEU A 114 -5.60 -11.62 9.68
N LYS A 115 -6.32 -12.52 10.37
CA LYS A 115 -6.22 -12.75 11.84
C LYS A 115 -4.82 -12.99 12.39
N LYS A 116 -3.87 -13.45 11.55
CA LYS A 116 -2.47 -13.74 11.93
C LYS A 116 -1.50 -12.58 11.60
N VAL A 117 -2.01 -11.48 11.08
CA VAL A 117 -1.23 -10.27 10.76
C VAL A 117 -1.56 -9.24 11.82
N LYS A 118 -0.58 -8.85 12.62
CA LYS A 118 -0.73 -7.89 13.73
C LYS A 118 0.08 -6.63 13.51
N THR A 119 1.20 -6.74 12.81
CA THR A 119 2.09 -5.61 12.55
C THR A 119 2.23 -5.37 11.04
N ILE A 120 2.14 -4.10 10.64
CA ILE A 120 2.17 -3.64 9.25
C ILE A 120 3.35 -2.70 9.04
N ALA A 121 4.08 -2.89 7.93
CA ALA A 121 5.00 -1.90 7.38
C ALA A 121 4.44 -1.38 6.04
N ALA A 122 4.23 -0.09 5.92
CA ALA A 122 3.59 0.52 4.76
C ALA A 122 4.21 1.86 4.38
N PRO A 123 4.33 2.19 3.09
CA PRO A 123 4.65 3.54 2.66
C PRO A 123 3.37 4.40 2.65
N PRO A 124 3.50 5.73 2.58
CA PRO A 124 2.38 6.59 2.22
C PRO A 124 1.86 6.24 0.82
N LEU A 125 0.57 5.96 0.70
CA LEU A 125 -0.04 5.57 -0.57
C LEU A 125 -0.24 6.77 -1.50
N SER A 126 -0.09 6.57 -2.80
CA SER A 126 -0.22 7.57 -3.89
C SER A 126 0.77 8.74 -3.88
N MET A 127 1.56 8.96 -2.84
CA MET A 127 2.38 10.17 -2.67
C MET A 127 3.80 10.08 -3.25
N GLY A 128 4.14 8.97 -3.87
CA GLY A 128 5.38 8.81 -4.64
C GLY A 128 5.15 9.12 -6.13
N ILE A 129 5.40 8.14 -6.98
CA ILE A 129 5.27 8.26 -8.45
C ILE A 129 3.86 8.68 -8.89
N PHE A 130 2.82 8.32 -8.15
CA PHE A 130 1.44 8.70 -8.45
C PHE A 130 1.08 10.16 -8.13
N ALA A 131 2.03 10.92 -7.56
CA ALA A 131 1.99 12.37 -7.42
C ALA A 131 0.71 12.94 -6.72
N TYR A 132 0.14 12.21 -5.77
CA TYR A 132 -0.91 12.75 -4.92
C TYR A 132 -0.35 13.95 -4.12
N PRO A 133 -1.10 15.07 -3.97
CA PRO A 133 -0.61 16.23 -3.22
C PRO A 133 -0.21 15.86 -1.79
N HIS A 134 1.06 16.06 -1.44
CA HIS A 134 1.65 15.51 -0.21
C HIS A 134 0.93 15.96 1.07
N ARG A 135 0.57 17.25 1.18
CA ARG A 135 -0.10 17.79 2.38
C ARG A 135 -1.48 17.17 2.56
N GLU A 136 -2.27 17.09 1.49
CA GLU A 136 -3.60 16.50 1.52
C GLU A 136 -3.53 14.98 1.75
N GLY A 137 -2.65 14.29 1.03
CA GLY A 137 -2.42 12.86 1.20
C GLY A 137 -1.94 12.49 2.59
N ALA A 138 -1.07 13.30 3.21
CA ALA A 138 -0.64 13.12 4.58
C ALA A 138 -1.82 13.25 5.57
N ARG A 139 -2.66 14.28 5.39
CA ARG A 139 -3.86 14.48 6.22
C ARG A 139 -4.83 13.30 6.09
N LEU A 140 -5.19 12.92 4.86
CA LEU A 140 -6.12 11.81 4.61
C LEU A 140 -5.57 10.47 5.14
N THR A 141 -4.27 10.21 4.95
CA THR A 141 -3.63 9.01 5.50
C THR A 141 -3.79 8.93 7.02
N LEU A 142 -3.53 10.04 7.73
CA LEU A 142 -3.67 10.07 9.19
C LEU A 142 -5.14 9.94 9.61
N GLU A 143 -6.04 10.66 8.97
CA GLU A 143 -7.48 10.60 9.26
C GLU A 143 -8.03 9.17 9.09
N CYS A 144 -7.68 8.50 7.98
CA CYS A 144 -8.11 7.12 7.74
C CYS A 144 -7.51 6.15 8.78
N LEU A 145 -6.21 6.27 9.09
CA LEU A 145 -5.54 5.41 10.06
C LEU A 145 -6.10 5.59 11.48
N LEU A 146 -6.26 6.83 11.93
CA LEU A 146 -6.80 7.12 13.26
C LEU A 146 -8.27 6.72 13.35
N GLY A 147 -9.08 7.03 12.32
CA GLY A 147 -10.47 6.60 12.26
C GLY A 147 -10.64 5.10 12.35
N TYR A 148 -9.75 4.34 11.69
CA TYR A 148 -9.74 2.88 11.78
C TYR A 148 -9.32 2.37 13.16
N LEU A 149 -8.23 2.90 13.72
CA LEU A 149 -7.70 2.43 15.01
C LEU A 149 -8.59 2.81 16.19
N ASP A 150 -9.23 3.99 16.15
CA ASP A 150 -10.08 4.51 17.23
C ASP A 150 -11.55 4.04 17.09
N GLY A 151 -11.99 3.72 15.87
CA GLY A 151 -13.38 3.37 15.57
C GLY A 151 -13.75 1.90 15.76
N GLU A 152 -12.74 1.03 15.92
CA GLU A 152 -12.96 -0.42 16.01
C GLU A 152 -12.63 -0.95 17.41
N GLU A 153 -13.51 -1.77 18.00
CA GLU A 153 -13.22 -2.48 19.26
C GLU A 153 -12.02 -3.44 19.10
N ASP A 154 -11.89 -4.10 17.95
CA ASP A 154 -10.73 -4.90 17.55
C ASP A 154 -10.34 -4.57 16.10
N PRO A 155 -9.39 -3.68 15.88
CA PRO A 155 -8.90 -3.36 14.53
C PRO A 155 -8.16 -4.52 13.85
N GLY A 156 -7.95 -5.63 14.55
CA GLY A 156 -7.23 -6.79 14.02
C GLY A 156 -5.72 -6.63 13.99
N ILE A 157 -5.20 -5.42 13.93
CA ILE A 157 -3.76 -5.09 13.98
C ILE A 157 -3.42 -4.35 15.27
N THR A 158 -2.18 -4.49 15.73
CA THR A 158 -1.67 -3.81 16.93
C THR A 158 -0.68 -2.69 16.60
N GLU A 159 -0.13 -2.71 15.39
CA GLU A 159 0.89 -1.75 14.98
C GLU A 159 0.82 -1.49 13.47
N TYR A 160 0.78 -0.21 13.09
CA TYR A 160 0.89 0.23 11.70
C TYR A 160 2.08 1.17 11.56
N ASN A 161 3.19 0.65 11.02
CA ASN A 161 4.42 1.39 10.79
C ASN A 161 4.39 2.09 9.45
N LEU A 162 4.23 3.41 9.47
CA LEU A 162 4.36 4.24 8.27
C LEU A 162 5.85 4.50 8.01
N ILE A 163 6.36 3.89 6.93
CA ILE A 163 7.78 3.95 6.54
C ILE A 163 7.98 5.06 5.51
N VAL A 164 8.83 6.02 5.86
CA VAL A 164 9.04 7.22 5.06
C VAL A 164 10.52 7.48 4.86
N LYS A 165 10.92 7.65 3.60
CA LYS A 165 12.31 7.99 3.23
C LYS A 165 12.50 9.50 3.03
N GLU A 166 11.47 10.20 2.59
CA GLU A 166 11.56 11.62 2.22
C GLU A 166 11.25 12.56 3.38
N ARG A 167 12.19 13.48 3.69
CA ARG A 167 12.04 14.50 4.75
C ARG A 167 10.81 15.39 4.55
N ASN A 168 10.46 15.71 3.30
CA ASN A 168 9.31 16.55 2.99
C ASN A 168 7.99 15.94 3.45
N PHE A 169 7.83 14.60 3.30
CA PHE A 169 6.66 13.91 3.79
C PHE A 169 6.59 13.92 5.33
N ILE A 170 7.72 13.70 5.99
CA ILE A 170 7.81 13.77 7.47
C ILE A 170 7.37 15.15 7.96
N ASN A 171 7.82 16.23 7.30
CA ASN A 171 7.45 17.60 7.65
C ASN A 171 5.94 17.84 7.42
N ASN A 172 5.38 17.37 6.32
CA ASN A 172 3.94 17.50 6.04
C ASN A 172 3.08 16.76 7.08
N MET A 173 3.50 15.55 7.49
CA MET A 173 2.81 14.79 8.55
C MET A 173 2.85 15.54 9.90
N ARG A 174 3.98 16.14 10.24
CA ARG A 174 4.12 16.93 11.49
C ARG A 174 3.32 18.21 11.50
N THR A 175 3.02 18.81 10.35
CA THR A 175 2.22 20.04 10.26
C THR A 175 0.72 19.80 10.20
N VAL A 176 0.31 18.59 9.95
CA VAL A 176 -1.11 18.18 9.91
C VAL A 176 -1.58 17.69 11.28
N TYR A 177 -0.65 17.26 12.13
CA TYR A 177 -0.89 16.81 13.50
C TYR A 177 -0.65 17.93 14.49
#